data_617ff7bae1ef0e738d6cd7ac632d5c5d
#
_entry.id   617ff7bae1ef0e738d6cd7ac632d5c5d
#
_cell.length_a   1.000
_cell.length_b   1.000
_cell.length_c   1.000
_cell.angle_alpha   90.00
_cell.angle_beta   90.00
_cell.angle_gamma   90.00
#
_symmetry.space_group_name_H-M   'P 1'
#
loop_
_entity.id
_entity.type
_entity.pdbx_description
1 polymer ?
#
loop_
_entity_poly.entity_id
_entity_poly.type
_entity_poly.pdbx_seq_one_letter_code
_entity_poly.pdbx_strand_id
1 'polypeptide(L)'
;MKLEKEDYIEPDCVLCGKPGEEAAAKPVPVGRILDKLREYEDRSDWEAVERHLKYWLAEAEANRDERGQLMLNNELMGYYRKQEKRDEAYEHADRAVELIGKLGMEDTVTAGTTWVNAGTVREAFGDPVGGLAFFEMARANYEKNLPESDARVGGLYNNMALALTACGRYDEAESMFRRAIAVMGKQENGELEQAITWLNMADAAEAALGAEAAEETVEEYLDRAEELLNTESLPRNGYYAFVCEKCAPVFGHYGYFAAEAELMRRAKEIHERD
;
A
#
# COMPACT_ATOMS: atom_id res chain seq x y z
N MET A 1 0.23 0.53 0.44
CA MET A 1 -0.67 1.06 1.50
C MET A 1 -0.50 2.57 1.52
N LYS A 2 -1.58 3.35 1.51
CA LYS A 2 -1.50 4.82 1.58
C LYS A 2 -1.42 5.21 3.06
N LEU A 3 -0.49 6.08 3.42
CA LEU A 3 -0.46 6.66 4.76
C LEU A 3 -1.64 7.62 4.91
N GLU A 4 -2.40 7.48 5.98
CA GLU A 4 -3.49 8.38 6.31
C GLU A 4 -2.95 9.55 7.14
N LYS A 5 -3.75 10.61 7.28
CA LYS A 5 -3.37 11.84 8.01
C LYS A 5 -3.00 11.55 9.46
N GLU A 6 -3.69 10.58 10.06
CA GLU A 6 -3.50 10.12 11.43
C GLU A 6 -2.16 9.39 11.63
N ASP A 7 -1.60 8.75 10.59
CA ASP A 7 -0.31 8.07 10.66
C ASP A 7 0.86 9.05 10.83
N TYR A 8 0.66 10.34 10.53
CA TYR A 8 1.66 11.39 10.71
C TYR A 8 1.47 12.23 11.97
N ILE A 9 0.31 12.11 12.62
CA ILE A 9 -0.06 12.87 13.81
C ILE A 9 -0.11 11.90 14.97
N GLU A 10 0.96 11.83 15.76
CA GLU A 10 0.87 11.14 17.04
C GLU A 10 -0.06 11.93 17.98
N PRO A 11 -1.13 11.29 18.53
CA PRO A 11 -2.13 11.97 19.35
C PRO A 11 -1.53 12.68 20.58
N ASP A 12 -0.43 12.15 21.10
CA ASP A 12 0.30 12.65 22.26
C ASP A 12 1.71 13.09 21.91
N CYS A 13 1.92 13.60 20.71
CA CYS A 13 3.16 14.29 20.43
C CYS A 13 3.24 15.50 21.34
N VAL A 14 3.62 15.25 22.55
CA VAL A 14 4.21 16.24 23.40
C VAL A 14 5.51 16.65 22.72
N LEU A 15 5.38 17.55 21.77
CA LEU A 15 6.45 18.44 21.34
C LEU A 15 6.81 19.39 22.48
N CYS A 16 6.84 18.83 23.63
CA CYS A 16 7.48 19.33 24.78
C CYS A 16 8.94 19.10 24.50
N GLY A 17 9.54 20.09 23.90
CA GLY A 17 10.94 20.08 23.64
C GLY A 17 11.70 19.44 24.78
N LYS A 18 12.49 18.42 24.49
CA LYS A 18 13.61 18.14 25.38
C LYS A 18 14.40 19.44 25.47
N PRO A 19 14.74 19.90 26.67
CA PRO A 19 15.52 21.14 26.81
C PRO A 19 16.82 20.97 26.01
N GLY A 20 16.97 21.70 24.90
CA GLY A 20 18.16 21.66 24.06
C GLY A 20 17.95 21.32 22.59
N GLU A 21 16.78 20.84 22.16
CA GLU A 21 16.47 20.72 20.72
C GLU A 21 15.97 22.07 20.20
N GLU A 22 16.69 22.63 19.22
CA GLU A 22 16.18 23.76 18.43
C GLU A 22 14.88 23.29 17.76
N ALA A 23 13.73 23.79 18.22
CA ALA A 23 12.46 23.52 17.61
C ALA A 23 12.51 23.91 16.13
N ALA A 24 11.91 23.11 15.25
CA ALA A 24 11.72 23.47 13.85
C ALA A 24 11.12 24.88 13.80
N ALA A 25 11.77 25.80 13.09
CA ALA A 25 11.38 27.21 13.09
C ALA A 25 9.94 27.39 12.58
N LYS A 26 9.46 26.47 11.72
CA LYS A 26 8.11 26.48 11.17
C LYS A 26 7.78 25.12 10.51
N PRO A 27 7.07 24.22 11.18
CA PRO A 27 6.67 22.95 10.59
C PRO A 27 5.75 23.16 9.37
N VAL A 28 5.88 22.30 8.37
CA VAL A 28 5.03 22.35 7.17
C VAL A 28 3.58 21.99 7.51
N PRO A 29 2.59 22.58 6.80
CA PRO A 29 1.17 22.39 7.10
C PRO A 29 0.67 21.05 6.52
N VAL A 30 1.04 19.91 7.11
CA VAL A 30 0.77 18.55 6.63
C VAL A 30 -0.65 18.36 6.12
N GLY A 31 -1.67 18.76 6.92
CA GLY A 31 -3.07 18.62 6.51
C GLY A 31 -3.40 19.26 5.17
N ARG A 32 -2.93 20.50 4.96
CA ARG A 32 -3.16 21.22 3.69
C ARG A 32 -2.41 20.61 2.52
N ILE A 33 -1.22 20.06 2.80
CA ILE A 33 -0.40 19.41 1.77
C ILE A 33 -1.13 18.15 1.26
N LEU A 34 -1.60 17.30 2.17
CA LEU A 34 -2.31 16.07 1.83
C LEU A 34 -3.69 16.34 1.19
N ASP A 35 -4.43 17.33 1.68
CA ASP A 35 -5.71 17.71 1.08
C ASP A 35 -5.49 18.17 -0.39
N LYS A 36 -4.45 18.96 -0.64
CA LYS A 36 -4.14 19.43 -1.98
C LYS A 36 -3.57 18.34 -2.89
N LEU A 37 -2.81 17.41 -2.31
CA LEU A 37 -2.31 16.24 -3.02
C LEU A 37 -3.47 15.40 -3.56
N ARG A 38 -4.49 15.12 -2.73
CA ARG A 38 -5.70 14.41 -3.14
C ARG A 38 -6.41 15.09 -4.32
N GLU A 39 -6.58 16.42 -4.28
CA GLU A 39 -7.20 17.16 -5.38
C GLU A 39 -6.44 16.98 -6.72
N TYR A 40 -5.10 16.88 -6.68
CA TYR A 40 -4.31 16.64 -7.89
C TYR A 40 -4.41 15.18 -8.35
N GLU A 41 -4.37 14.22 -7.40
CA GLU A 41 -4.55 12.80 -7.69
C GLU A 41 -5.93 12.51 -8.32
N ASP A 42 -7.01 13.10 -7.77
CA ASP A 42 -8.37 12.95 -8.28
C ASP A 42 -8.52 13.46 -9.73
N ARG A 43 -7.70 14.43 -10.11
CA ARG A 43 -7.64 14.96 -11.48
C ARG A 43 -6.62 14.26 -12.36
N SER A 44 -5.89 13.28 -11.84
CA SER A 44 -4.76 12.63 -12.50
C SER A 44 -3.68 13.62 -12.98
N ASP A 45 -3.52 14.78 -12.29
CA ASP A 45 -2.51 15.80 -12.61
C ASP A 45 -1.17 15.43 -11.95
N TRP A 46 -0.52 14.42 -12.52
CA TRP A 46 0.72 13.85 -11.98
C TRP A 46 1.90 14.83 -11.97
N GLU A 47 1.93 15.79 -12.89
CA GLU A 47 2.94 16.87 -12.88
C GLU A 47 2.73 17.82 -11.70
N ALA A 48 1.49 18.15 -11.39
CA ALA A 48 1.17 18.96 -10.22
C ALA A 48 1.48 18.22 -8.91
N VAL A 49 1.22 16.90 -8.85
CA VAL A 49 1.59 16.05 -7.70
C VAL A 49 3.10 16.16 -7.43
N GLU A 50 3.95 15.89 -8.43
CA GLU A 50 5.39 15.93 -8.29
C GLU A 50 5.89 17.31 -7.85
N ARG A 51 5.44 18.35 -8.55
CA ARG A 51 5.82 19.74 -8.25
C ARG A 51 5.41 20.15 -6.84
N HIS A 52 4.21 19.75 -6.40
CA HIS A 52 3.68 20.05 -5.07
C HIS A 52 4.51 19.37 -3.97
N LEU A 53 4.76 18.07 -4.10
CA LEU A 53 5.55 17.33 -3.12
C LEU A 53 6.99 17.81 -3.02
N LYS A 54 7.66 18.06 -4.15
CA LYS A 54 9.03 18.62 -4.17
C LYS A 54 9.12 20.01 -3.55
N TYR A 55 8.15 20.87 -3.84
CA TYR A 55 8.12 22.21 -3.23
C TYR A 55 8.06 22.12 -1.70
N TRP A 56 7.15 21.30 -1.16
CA TRP A 56 7.01 21.18 0.27
C TRP A 56 8.16 20.43 0.94
N LEU A 57 8.80 19.50 0.24
CA LEU A 57 10.01 18.84 0.74
C LEU A 57 11.14 19.87 0.90
N ALA A 58 11.36 20.74 -0.09
CA ALA A 58 12.34 21.81 0.00
C ALA A 58 12.03 22.80 1.16
N GLU A 59 10.75 23.13 1.38
CA GLU A 59 10.32 23.95 2.52
C GLU A 59 10.58 23.25 3.86
N ALA A 60 10.30 21.93 3.95
CA ALA A 60 10.57 21.16 5.17
C ALA A 60 12.08 21.07 5.47
N GLU A 61 12.91 20.92 4.44
CA GLU A 61 14.37 20.91 4.57
C GLU A 61 14.90 22.28 5.03
N ALA A 62 14.46 23.36 4.38
CA ALA A 62 14.85 24.73 4.75
C ALA A 62 14.48 25.08 6.19
N ASN A 63 13.35 24.57 6.67
CA ASN A 63 12.87 24.77 8.03
C ASN A 63 13.39 23.74 9.05
N ARG A 64 14.19 22.75 8.62
CA ARG A 64 14.66 21.63 9.46
C ARG A 64 13.51 20.82 10.08
N ASP A 65 12.39 20.76 9.39
CA ASP A 65 11.21 19.98 9.80
C ASP A 65 11.37 18.51 9.37
N GLU A 66 12.04 17.71 10.18
CA GLU A 66 12.34 16.31 9.86
C GLU A 66 11.10 15.44 9.82
N ARG A 67 10.04 15.77 10.57
CA ARG A 67 8.76 15.07 10.51
C ARG A 67 8.02 15.35 9.20
N GLY A 68 8.03 16.63 8.76
CA GLY A 68 7.54 17.01 7.45
C GLY A 68 8.33 16.34 6.32
N GLN A 69 9.66 16.26 6.43
CA GLN A 69 10.48 15.52 5.47
C GLN A 69 10.13 14.04 5.43
N LEU A 70 9.92 13.38 6.58
CA LEU A 70 9.52 11.98 6.65
C LEU A 70 8.21 11.74 5.90
N MET A 71 7.18 12.55 6.16
CA MET A 71 5.89 12.47 5.46
C MET A 71 6.07 12.64 3.96
N LEU A 72 6.78 13.68 3.53
CA LEU A 72 6.94 14.00 2.10
C LEU A 72 7.77 12.96 1.36
N ASN A 73 8.78 12.36 2.00
CA ASN A 73 9.52 11.24 1.42
C ASN A 73 8.64 9.98 1.29
N ASN A 74 7.72 9.72 2.24
CA ASN A 74 6.76 8.63 2.10
C ASN A 74 5.82 8.83 0.90
N GLU A 75 5.29 10.04 0.68
CA GLU A 75 4.45 10.34 -0.48
C GLU A 75 5.25 10.25 -1.79
N LEU A 76 6.47 10.80 -1.82
CA LEU A 76 7.33 10.77 -3.01
C LEU A 76 7.77 9.36 -3.40
N MET A 77 8.14 8.48 -2.45
CA MET A 77 8.48 7.11 -2.79
C MET A 77 7.29 6.37 -3.43
N GLY A 78 6.07 6.60 -2.93
CA GLY A 78 4.84 6.04 -3.49
C GLY A 78 4.52 6.60 -4.89
N TYR A 79 4.68 7.91 -5.06
CA TYR A 79 4.50 8.58 -6.34
C TYR A 79 5.49 8.04 -7.38
N TYR A 80 6.79 8.03 -7.09
CA TYR A 80 7.81 7.58 -8.04
C TYR A 80 7.70 6.08 -8.36
N ARG A 81 7.28 5.25 -7.41
CA ARG A 81 6.96 3.85 -7.69
C ARG A 81 5.84 3.72 -8.73
N LYS A 82 4.77 4.52 -8.62
CA LYS A 82 3.66 4.53 -9.60
C LYS A 82 4.08 5.09 -10.96
N GLN A 83 5.09 5.95 -11.00
CA GLN A 83 5.65 6.51 -12.23
C GLN A 83 6.80 5.66 -12.80
N GLU A 84 7.06 4.48 -12.26
CA GLU A 84 8.14 3.56 -12.66
C GLU A 84 9.55 4.18 -12.61
N LYS A 85 9.73 5.21 -11.79
CA LYS A 85 11.00 5.91 -11.55
C LYS A 85 11.73 5.28 -10.39
N ARG A 86 12.53 4.24 -10.69
CA ARG A 86 13.20 3.40 -9.70
C ARG A 86 14.13 4.16 -8.77
N ASP A 87 15.05 4.92 -9.35
CA ASP A 87 16.14 5.54 -8.59
C ASP A 87 15.60 6.59 -7.63
N GLU A 88 14.65 7.39 -8.08
CA GLU A 88 13.96 8.39 -7.25
C GLU A 88 13.12 7.71 -6.15
N ALA A 89 12.41 6.61 -6.47
CA ALA A 89 11.63 5.86 -5.48
C ALA A 89 12.53 5.30 -4.37
N TYR A 90 13.70 4.77 -4.74
CA TYR A 90 14.69 4.24 -3.79
C TYR A 90 15.29 5.35 -2.92
N GLU A 91 15.70 6.47 -3.52
CA GLU A 91 16.24 7.62 -2.79
C GLU A 91 15.29 8.09 -1.69
N HIS A 92 14.01 8.29 -2.04
CA HIS A 92 13.01 8.74 -1.07
C HIS A 92 12.65 7.66 -0.03
N ALA A 93 12.65 6.38 -0.40
CA ALA A 93 12.45 5.27 0.53
C ALA A 93 13.59 5.20 1.56
N ASP A 94 14.83 5.24 1.10
CA ASP A 94 16.01 5.19 1.97
C ASP A 94 16.06 6.40 2.90
N ARG A 95 15.70 7.58 2.38
CA ARG A 95 15.63 8.81 3.19
C ARG A 95 14.54 8.75 4.26
N ALA A 96 13.37 8.22 3.94
CA ALA A 96 12.29 8.04 4.92
C ALA A 96 12.71 7.08 6.04
N VAL A 97 13.36 5.96 5.69
CA VAL A 97 13.86 4.99 6.67
C VAL A 97 14.95 5.59 7.56
N GLU A 98 15.88 6.37 7.00
CA GLU A 98 16.90 7.10 7.78
C GLU A 98 16.26 8.07 8.78
N LEU A 99 15.23 8.80 8.36
CA LEU A 99 14.52 9.74 9.22
C LEU A 99 13.78 9.07 10.38
N ILE A 100 13.25 7.85 10.20
CA ILE A 100 12.68 7.06 11.31
C ILE A 100 13.72 6.86 12.41
N GLY A 101 14.93 6.40 12.06
CA GLY A 101 16.01 6.21 13.03
C GLY A 101 16.48 7.53 13.67
N LYS A 102 16.65 8.58 12.86
CA LYS A 102 17.06 9.89 13.35
C LYS A 102 16.08 10.51 14.33
N LEU A 103 14.78 10.29 14.11
CA LEU A 103 13.71 10.80 14.97
C LEU A 103 13.42 9.89 16.19
N GLY A 104 14.04 8.70 16.28
CA GLY A 104 13.76 7.73 17.34
C GLY A 104 12.31 7.22 17.28
N MET A 105 11.77 7.03 16.06
CA MET A 105 10.36 6.66 15.84
C MET A 105 10.16 5.18 15.54
N GLU A 106 11.17 4.33 15.72
CA GLU A 106 11.14 2.91 15.34
C GLU A 106 9.99 2.12 15.99
N ASP A 107 9.56 2.53 17.16
CA ASP A 107 8.47 1.92 17.91
C ASP A 107 7.08 2.47 17.55
N THR A 108 6.96 3.36 16.55
CA THR A 108 5.69 3.96 16.15
C THR A 108 5.04 3.20 14.99
N VAL A 109 3.72 3.28 14.86
CA VAL A 109 2.99 2.74 13.70
C VAL A 109 3.44 3.40 12.40
N THR A 110 3.81 4.68 12.44
CA THR A 110 4.39 5.41 11.29
C THR A 110 5.63 4.71 10.75
N ALA A 111 6.51 4.21 11.64
CA ALA A 111 7.68 3.43 11.21
C ALA A 111 7.27 2.15 10.48
N GLY A 112 6.32 1.39 11.04
CA GLY A 112 5.80 0.19 10.41
C GLY A 112 5.26 0.47 9.00
N THR A 113 4.47 1.54 8.85
CA THR A 113 3.91 1.93 7.55
C THR A 113 5.01 2.40 6.57
N THR A 114 6.01 3.13 7.06
CA THR A 114 7.17 3.53 6.24
C THR A 114 7.93 2.31 5.73
N TRP A 115 8.16 1.30 6.58
CA TRP A 115 8.83 0.06 6.15
C TRP A 115 7.97 -0.74 5.17
N VAL A 116 6.64 -0.80 5.33
CA VAL A 116 5.76 -1.42 4.31
C VAL A 116 5.91 -0.70 2.98
N ASN A 117 5.90 0.62 2.96
CA ASN A 117 6.04 1.39 1.72
C ASN A 117 7.43 1.18 1.08
N ALA A 118 8.52 1.20 1.87
CA ALA A 118 9.86 0.93 1.39
C ALA A 118 10.00 -0.51 0.84
N GLY A 119 9.41 -1.51 1.53
CA GLY A 119 9.35 -2.88 1.05
C GLY A 119 8.61 -3.02 -0.27
N THR A 120 7.48 -2.32 -0.41
CA THR A 120 6.70 -2.31 -1.66
C THR A 120 7.46 -1.64 -2.82
N VAL A 121 8.29 -0.62 -2.53
CA VAL A 121 9.19 -0.02 -3.52
C VAL A 121 10.23 -1.04 -3.97
N ARG A 122 10.89 -1.76 -3.05
CA ARG A 122 11.89 -2.79 -3.38
C ARG A 122 11.29 -3.89 -4.25
N GLU A 123 10.14 -4.42 -3.84
CA GLU A 123 9.43 -5.48 -4.54
C GLU A 123 9.02 -5.05 -5.96
N ALA A 124 8.42 -3.87 -6.12
CA ALA A 124 7.97 -3.36 -7.41
C ALA A 124 9.10 -3.21 -8.45
N PHE A 125 10.34 -3.03 -8.00
CA PHE A 125 11.51 -2.92 -8.88
C PHE A 125 12.39 -4.19 -8.90
N GLY A 126 11.82 -5.34 -8.52
CA GLY A 126 12.46 -6.65 -8.69
C GLY A 126 13.49 -7.01 -7.60
N ASP A 127 13.39 -6.41 -6.42
CA ASP A 127 14.15 -6.78 -5.23
C ASP A 127 13.22 -7.34 -4.12
N PRO A 128 12.60 -8.53 -4.32
CA PRO A 128 11.68 -9.09 -3.33
C PRO A 128 12.38 -9.49 -2.03
N VAL A 129 13.68 -9.81 -2.08
CA VAL A 129 14.46 -10.13 -0.88
C VAL A 129 14.66 -8.90 -0.02
N GLY A 130 15.04 -7.77 -0.61
CA GLY A 130 15.11 -6.48 0.09
C GLY A 130 13.73 -6.03 0.59
N GLY A 131 12.68 -6.28 -0.18
CA GLY A 131 11.30 -6.02 0.23
C GLY A 131 10.90 -6.81 1.48
N LEU A 132 11.18 -8.11 1.51
CA LEU A 132 10.90 -8.98 2.65
C LEU A 132 11.58 -8.51 3.94
N ALA A 133 12.82 -8.01 3.86
CA ALA A 133 13.52 -7.48 5.02
C ALA A 133 12.74 -6.32 5.68
N PHE A 134 12.22 -5.39 4.88
CA PHE A 134 11.38 -4.29 5.38
C PHE A 134 10.03 -4.77 5.88
N PHE A 135 9.39 -5.72 5.21
CA PHE A 135 8.11 -6.28 5.66
C PHE A 135 8.24 -7.01 6.99
N GLU A 136 9.36 -7.69 7.27
CA GLU A 136 9.61 -8.30 8.58
C GLU A 136 9.79 -7.25 9.69
N MET A 137 10.45 -6.13 9.41
CA MET A 137 10.53 -5.00 10.34
C MET A 137 9.13 -4.43 10.61
N ALA A 138 8.32 -4.25 9.57
CA ALA A 138 6.95 -3.77 9.68
C ALA A 138 6.08 -4.76 10.47
N ARG A 139 6.23 -6.06 10.24
CA ARG A 139 5.50 -7.10 10.97
C ARG A 139 5.78 -7.02 12.46
N ALA A 140 7.05 -7.01 12.86
CA ALA A 140 7.44 -6.92 14.26
C ALA A 140 6.89 -5.64 14.94
N ASN A 141 6.85 -4.52 14.19
CA ASN A 141 6.28 -3.26 14.67
C ASN A 141 4.75 -3.36 14.84
N TYR A 142 4.04 -3.86 13.82
CA TYR A 142 2.58 -3.94 13.83
C TYR A 142 2.06 -4.95 14.87
N GLU A 143 2.73 -6.11 15.03
CA GLU A 143 2.40 -7.09 16.07
C GLU A 143 2.53 -6.49 17.48
N LYS A 144 3.40 -5.50 17.68
CA LYS A 144 3.57 -4.79 18.95
C LYS A 144 2.54 -3.69 19.16
N ASN A 145 2.17 -2.96 18.10
CA ASN A 145 1.51 -1.66 18.20
C ASN A 145 0.06 -1.64 17.70
N LEU A 146 -0.38 -2.67 16.98
CA LEU A 146 -1.72 -2.73 16.38
C LEU A 146 -2.50 -3.96 16.86
N PRO A 147 -3.83 -3.89 16.89
CA PRO A 147 -4.66 -5.08 17.03
C PRO A 147 -4.43 -6.05 15.87
N GLU A 148 -4.51 -7.35 16.10
CA GLU A 148 -4.43 -8.37 15.04
C GLU A 148 -5.48 -8.18 13.92
N SER A 149 -6.59 -7.52 14.23
CA SER A 149 -7.66 -7.22 13.29
C SER A 149 -7.46 -5.91 12.53
N ASP A 150 -6.36 -5.18 12.73
CA ASP A 150 -6.13 -3.93 12.00
C ASP A 150 -5.92 -4.20 10.50
N ALA A 151 -6.57 -3.43 9.64
CA ALA A 151 -6.49 -3.62 8.18
C ALA A 151 -5.06 -3.51 7.63
N ARG A 152 -4.19 -2.70 8.27
CA ARG A 152 -2.78 -2.56 7.89
C ARG A 152 -2.01 -3.87 8.04
N VAL A 153 -2.36 -4.68 9.04
CA VAL A 153 -1.78 -6.02 9.22
C VAL A 153 -2.16 -6.94 8.07
N GLY A 154 -3.41 -6.90 7.61
CA GLY A 154 -3.86 -7.67 6.45
C GLY A 154 -3.14 -7.24 5.16
N GLY A 155 -3.03 -5.94 4.92
CA GLY A 155 -2.28 -5.40 3.78
C GLY A 155 -0.80 -5.79 3.81
N LEU A 156 -0.16 -5.76 4.98
CA LEU A 156 1.22 -6.24 5.15
C LEU A 156 1.36 -7.72 4.80
N TYR A 157 0.47 -8.59 5.30
CA TYR A 157 0.53 -10.02 4.98
C TYR A 157 0.36 -10.29 3.49
N ASN A 158 -0.53 -9.57 2.80
CA ASN A 158 -0.66 -9.69 1.35
C ASN A 158 0.65 -9.28 0.63
N ASN A 159 1.27 -8.16 1.02
CA ASN A 159 2.53 -7.73 0.41
C ASN A 159 3.69 -8.70 0.71
N MET A 160 3.77 -9.24 1.93
CA MET A 160 4.73 -10.30 2.26
C MET A 160 4.54 -11.53 1.39
N ALA A 161 3.28 -11.94 1.16
CA ALA A 161 2.96 -13.10 0.34
C ALA A 161 3.41 -12.90 -1.11
N LEU A 162 3.19 -11.73 -1.69
CA LEU A 162 3.67 -11.40 -3.04
C LEU A 162 5.19 -11.49 -3.14
N ALA A 163 5.92 -10.91 -2.18
CA ALA A 163 7.37 -10.98 -2.16
C ALA A 163 7.89 -12.41 -1.93
N LEU A 164 7.22 -13.22 -1.10
CA LEU A 164 7.53 -14.63 -0.90
C LEU A 164 7.31 -15.44 -2.18
N THR A 165 6.22 -15.19 -2.91
CA THR A 165 5.94 -15.79 -4.22
C THR A 165 7.06 -15.47 -5.20
N ALA A 166 7.47 -14.21 -5.29
CA ALA A 166 8.59 -13.79 -6.14
C ALA A 166 9.94 -14.42 -5.75
N CYS A 167 10.09 -14.83 -4.47
CA CYS A 167 11.24 -15.59 -3.99
C CYS A 167 11.13 -17.12 -4.18
N GLY A 168 10.02 -17.64 -4.73
CA GLY A 168 9.75 -19.07 -4.85
C GLY A 168 9.41 -19.78 -3.54
N ARG A 169 9.05 -19.03 -2.49
CA ARG A 169 8.69 -19.54 -1.15
C ARG A 169 7.18 -19.71 -1.03
N TYR A 170 6.62 -20.56 -1.89
CA TYR A 170 5.18 -20.65 -2.13
C TYR A 170 4.35 -21.08 -0.90
N ASP A 171 4.82 -22.05 -0.11
CA ASP A 171 4.10 -22.50 1.10
C ASP A 171 3.96 -21.36 2.14
N GLU A 172 5.01 -20.58 2.27
CA GLU A 172 5.00 -19.43 3.18
C GLU A 172 4.12 -18.30 2.62
N ALA A 173 4.14 -18.10 1.30
CA ALA A 173 3.27 -17.14 0.64
C ALA A 173 1.79 -17.48 0.85
N GLU A 174 1.40 -18.74 0.66
CA GLU A 174 0.02 -19.19 0.90
C GLU A 174 -0.41 -18.94 2.34
N SER A 175 0.45 -19.24 3.30
CA SER A 175 0.18 -18.96 4.72
C SER A 175 -0.09 -17.47 4.98
N MET A 176 0.70 -16.59 4.37
CA MET A 176 0.53 -15.13 4.52
C MET A 176 -0.75 -14.63 3.82
N PHE A 177 -1.06 -15.10 2.61
CA PHE A 177 -2.32 -14.79 1.94
C PHE A 177 -3.55 -15.19 2.77
N ARG A 178 -3.57 -16.40 3.33
CA ARG A 178 -4.68 -16.86 4.18
C ARG A 178 -4.82 -16.00 5.44
N ARG A 179 -3.73 -15.54 6.03
CA ARG A 179 -3.75 -14.58 7.15
C ARG A 179 -4.32 -13.23 6.71
N ALA A 180 -3.93 -12.72 5.54
CA ALA A 180 -4.47 -11.49 4.98
C ALA A 180 -5.99 -11.57 4.79
N ILE A 181 -6.50 -12.65 4.18
CA ILE A 181 -7.92 -12.90 4.00
C ILE A 181 -8.65 -12.93 5.36
N ALA A 182 -8.10 -13.60 6.36
CA ALA A 182 -8.70 -13.69 7.70
C ALA A 182 -8.78 -12.34 8.43
N VAL A 183 -7.81 -11.46 8.22
CA VAL A 183 -7.83 -10.09 8.77
C VAL A 183 -8.85 -9.24 8.02
N MET A 184 -8.82 -9.26 6.68
CA MET A 184 -9.72 -8.46 5.85
C MET A 184 -11.17 -8.88 6.00
N GLY A 185 -11.47 -10.17 6.22
CA GLY A 185 -12.83 -10.65 6.51
C GLY A 185 -13.44 -10.11 7.81
N LYS A 186 -12.66 -9.40 8.64
CA LYS A 186 -13.16 -8.71 9.84
C LYS A 186 -13.38 -7.21 9.61
N GLN A 187 -13.05 -6.70 8.43
CA GLN A 187 -13.21 -5.29 8.09
C GLN A 187 -14.55 -5.02 7.45
N GLU A 188 -15.06 -3.81 7.61
CA GLU A 188 -16.18 -3.31 6.83
C GLU A 188 -15.74 -3.20 5.35
N ASN A 189 -16.52 -3.77 4.44
CA ASN A 189 -16.23 -3.90 3.01
C ASN A 189 -14.87 -4.60 2.70
N GLY A 190 -14.42 -5.45 3.61
CA GLY A 190 -13.16 -6.20 3.45
C GLY A 190 -13.20 -7.24 2.32
N GLU A 191 -14.36 -7.48 1.72
CA GLU A 191 -14.55 -8.34 0.55
C GLU A 191 -13.68 -7.91 -0.63
N LEU A 192 -13.50 -6.59 -0.80
CA LEU A 192 -12.69 -6.05 -1.90
C LEU A 192 -11.21 -6.43 -1.78
N GLU A 193 -10.66 -6.31 -0.58
CA GLU A 193 -9.26 -6.71 -0.30
C GLU A 193 -9.09 -8.23 -0.34
N GLN A 194 -10.10 -8.97 0.11
CA GLN A 194 -10.09 -10.42 0.01
C GLN A 194 -10.09 -10.87 -1.47
N ALA A 195 -10.89 -10.25 -2.33
CA ALA A 195 -10.94 -10.58 -3.75
C ALA A 195 -9.56 -10.35 -4.41
N ILE A 196 -8.90 -9.22 -4.14
CA ILE A 196 -7.54 -8.97 -4.61
C ILE A 196 -6.59 -10.07 -4.12
N THR A 197 -6.70 -10.46 -2.85
CA THR A 197 -5.83 -11.48 -2.26
C THR A 197 -6.06 -12.85 -2.89
N TRP A 198 -7.30 -13.24 -3.18
CA TRP A 198 -7.61 -14.49 -3.88
C TRP A 198 -7.03 -14.53 -5.29
N LEU A 199 -7.08 -13.41 -6.04
CA LEU A 199 -6.45 -13.32 -7.35
C LEU A 199 -4.91 -13.41 -7.27
N ASN A 200 -4.29 -12.77 -6.27
CA ASN A 200 -2.86 -12.93 -6.02
C ASN A 200 -2.50 -14.39 -5.67
N MET A 201 -3.39 -15.14 -5.00
CA MET A 201 -3.20 -16.56 -4.74
C MET A 201 -3.31 -17.40 -6.01
N ALA A 202 -4.18 -17.04 -6.96
CA ALA A 202 -4.26 -17.70 -8.26
C ALA A 202 -2.94 -17.59 -9.02
N ASP A 203 -2.38 -16.37 -9.12
CA ASP A 203 -1.07 -16.13 -9.74
C ASP A 203 0.05 -16.90 -9.02
N ALA A 204 0.02 -16.95 -7.69
CA ALA A 204 1.01 -17.70 -6.91
C ALA A 204 0.89 -19.21 -7.10
N ALA A 205 -0.32 -19.75 -7.24
CA ALA A 205 -0.55 -21.18 -7.50
C ALA A 205 -0.04 -21.57 -8.89
N GLU A 206 -0.30 -20.75 -9.91
CA GLU A 206 0.24 -20.98 -11.25
C GLU A 206 1.77 -20.91 -11.25
N ALA A 207 2.37 -19.92 -10.57
CA ALA A 207 3.82 -19.81 -10.45
C ALA A 207 4.46 -21.02 -9.75
N ALA A 208 3.76 -21.61 -8.77
CA ALA A 208 4.25 -22.74 -7.99
C ALA A 208 4.15 -24.08 -8.75
N LEU A 209 3.03 -24.32 -9.44
CA LEU A 209 2.65 -25.63 -9.98
C LEU A 209 2.78 -25.69 -11.51
N GLY A 210 2.78 -24.53 -12.19
CA GLY A 210 2.59 -24.40 -13.62
C GLY A 210 1.11 -24.45 -14.02
N ALA A 211 0.79 -23.87 -15.19
CA ALA A 211 -0.59 -23.61 -15.61
C ALA A 211 -1.51 -24.86 -15.59
N GLU A 212 -1.03 -26.01 -16.13
CA GLU A 212 -1.84 -27.24 -16.22
C GLU A 212 -2.15 -27.83 -14.83
N ALA A 213 -1.16 -27.88 -13.93
CA ALA A 213 -1.35 -28.47 -12.61
C ALA A 213 -2.07 -27.55 -11.62
N ALA A 214 -2.06 -26.24 -11.88
CA ALA A 214 -2.75 -25.25 -11.06
C ALA A 214 -4.22 -25.02 -11.46
N GLU A 215 -4.68 -25.50 -12.61
CA GLU A 215 -5.95 -25.12 -13.24
C GLU A 215 -7.14 -25.19 -12.26
N GLU A 216 -7.36 -26.31 -11.59
CA GLU A 216 -8.46 -26.49 -10.64
C GLU A 216 -8.36 -25.51 -9.43
N THR A 217 -7.15 -25.30 -8.92
CA THR A 217 -6.91 -24.38 -7.80
C THR A 217 -7.12 -22.93 -8.21
N VAL A 218 -6.66 -22.55 -9.39
CA VAL A 218 -6.85 -21.22 -9.96
C VAL A 218 -8.34 -20.94 -10.16
N GLU A 219 -9.08 -21.90 -10.74
CA GLU A 219 -10.53 -21.77 -10.94
C GLU A 219 -11.26 -21.54 -9.61
N GLU A 220 -10.93 -22.32 -8.55
CA GLU A 220 -11.50 -22.09 -7.21
C GLU A 220 -11.22 -20.66 -6.69
N TYR A 221 -10.00 -20.15 -6.87
CA TYR A 221 -9.63 -18.84 -6.37
C TYR A 221 -10.28 -17.70 -7.17
N LEU A 222 -10.42 -17.86 -8.48
CA LEU A 222 -11.15 -16.91 -9.32
C LEU A 222 -12.63 -16.83 -8.96
N ASP A 223 -13.28 -17.99 -8.74
CA ASP A 223 -14.68 -18.07 -8.32
C ASP A 223 -14.90 -17.36 -6.99
N ARG A 224 -13.97 -17.55 -6.02
CA ARG A 224 -14.02 -16.85 -4.73
C ARG A 224 -13.87 -15.34 -4.88
N ALA A 225 -12.97 -14.89 -5.72
CA ALA A 225 -12.78 -13.47 -5.98
C ALA A 225 -14.03 -12.87 -6.66
N GLU A 226 -14.60 -13.56 -7.64
CA GLU A 226 -15.81 -13.11 -8.33
C GLU A 226 -17.02 -13.02 -7.39
N GLU A 227 -17.22 -14.02 -6.53
CA GLU A 227 -18.27 -14.02 -5.50
C GLU A 227 -18.18 -12.78 -4.59
N LEU A 228 -16.97 -12.49 -4.10
CA LEU A 228 -16.71 -11.33 -3.24
C LEU A 228 -16.96 -9.99 -3.96
N LEU A 229 -16.51 -9.85 -5.20
CA LEU A 229 -16.73 -8.65 -6.02
C LEU A 229 -18.21 -8.44 -6.38
N ASN A 230 -19.02 -9.49 -6.35
CA ASN A 230 -20.45 -9.45 -6.61
C ASN A 230 -21.30 -9.23 -5.37
N THR A 231 -20.71 -9.08 -4.17
CA THR A 231 -21.44 -8.82 -2.92
C THR A 231 -22.33 -7.58 -3.07
N GLU A 232 -23.63 -7.73 -2.85
CA GLU A 232 -24.64 -6.67 -3.09
C GLU A 232 -24.49 -5.47 -2.15
N SER A 233 -24.03 -5.71 -0.91
CA SER A 233 -23.85 -4.66 0.11
C SER A 233 -22.67 -3.73 -0.13
N LEU A 234 -21.78 -4.06 -1.04
CA LEU A 234 -20.59 -3.25 -1.30
C LEU A 234 -20.95 -1.86 -1.86
N PRO A 235 -20.39 -0.79 -1.31
CA PRO A 235 -20.58 0.55 -1.85
C PRO A 235 -19.92 0.67 -3.23
N ARG A 236 -20.70 1.08 -4.23
CA ARG A 236 -20.26 1.28 -5.62
C ARG A 236 -19.65 2.68 -5.78
N ASN A 237 -18.52 2.92 -5.15
CA ASN A 237 -17.76 4.18 -5.11
C ASN A 237 -16.45 4.08 -5.90
N GLY A 238 -15.65 5.16 -5.90
CA GLY A 238 -14.35 5.20 -6.59
C GLY A 238 -13.37 4.11 -6.14
N TYR A 239 -13.41 3.69 -4.86
CA TYR A 239 -12.58 2.58 -4.39
C TYR A 239 -13.01 1.24 -5.00
N TYR A 240 -14.31 0.97 -5.09
CA TYR A 240 -14.82 -0.20 -5.80
C TYR A 240 -14.42 -0.19 -7.28
N ALA A 241 -14.50 0.97 -7.95
CA ALA A 241 -14.06 1.11 -9.33
C ALA A 241 -12.57 0.77 -9.49
N PHE A 242 -11.73 1.31 -8.62
CA PHE A 242 -10.30 1.00 -8.60
C PHE A 242 -10.03 -0.51 -8.43
N VAL A 243 -10.77 -1.18 -7.53
CA VAL A 243 -10.61 -2.63 -7.32
C VAL A 243 -11.07 -3.41 -8.55
N CYS A 244 -12.17 -3.01 -9.20
CA CYS A 244 -12.62 -3.62 -10.46
C CYS A 244 -11.54 -3.51 -11.56
N GLU A 245 -10.94 -2.33 -11.74
CA GLU A 245 -9.87 -2.11 -12.71
C GLU A 245 -8.62 -2.93 -12.41
N LYS A 246 -8.30 -3.11 -11.14
CA LYS A 246 -7.17 -3.94 -10.71
C LYS A 246 -7.41 -5.42 -10.93
N CYS A 247 -8.62 -5.91 -10.67
CA CYS A 247 -8.96 -7.33 -10.75
C CYS A 247 -9.26 -7.80 -12.19
N ALA A 248 -9.87 -6.95 -13.01
CA ALA A 248 -10.31 -7.31 -14.36
C ALA A 248 -9.22 -7.96 -15.24
N PRO A 249 -7.99 -7.42 -15.33
CA PRO A 249 -6.94 -8.02 -16.16
C PRO A 249 -6.55 -9.44 -15.70
N VAL A 250 -6.65 -9.75 -14.42
CA VAL A 250 -6.34 -11.09 -13.89
C VAL A 250 -7.37 -12.09 -14.38
N PHE A 251 -8.66 -11.75 -14.33
CA PHE A 251 -9.72 -12.58 -14.92
C PHE A 251 -9.52 -12.81 -16.41
N GLY A 252 -9.14 -11.75 -17.15
CA GLY A 252 -8.82 -11.84 -18.59
C GLY A 252 -7.63 -12.76 -18.86
N HIS A 253 -6.58 -12.71 -18.04
CA HIS A 253 -5.42 -13.60 -18.13
C HIS A 253 -5.81 -15.09 -18.09
N TYR A 254 -6.73 -15.44 -17.20
CA TYR A 254 -7.22 -16.80 -17.04
C TYR A 254 -8.40 -17.15 -17.96
N GLY A 255 -8.76 -16.30 -18.93
CA GLY A 255 -9.81 -16.57 -19.91
C GLY A 255 -11.24 -16.28 -19.44
N TYR A 256 -11.43 -15.66 -18.28
CA TYR A 256 -12.73 -15.21 -17.75
C TYR A 256 -13.15 -13.85 -18.36
N PHE A 257 -13.19 -13.77 -19.69
CA PHE A 257 -13.44 -12.52 -20.42
C PHE A 257 -14.78 -11.84 -20.11
N ALA A 258 -15.79 -12.62 -19.70
CA ALA A 258 -17.08 -12.07 -19.30
C ALA A 258 -16.97 -11.31 -17.96
N ALA A 259 -16.25 -11.84 -16.99
CA ALA A 259 -15.98 -11.20 -15.71
C ALA A 259 -15.10 -9.95 -15.90
N GLU A 260 -14.04 -10.04 -16.71
CA GLU A 260 -13.20 -8.89 -17.08
C GLU A 260 -14.03 -7.74 -17.65
N ALA A 261 -14.83 -8.03 -18.68
CA ALA A 261 -15.66 -7.02 -19.35
C ALA A 261 -16.68 -6.39 -18.40
N GLU A 262 -17.28 -7.18 -17.52
CA GLU A 262 -18.27 -6.71 -16.53
C GLU A 262 -17.61 -5.81 -15.47
N LEU A 263 -16.44 -6.18 -14.95
CA LEU A 263 -15.72 -5.37 -13.97
C LEU A 263 -15.28 -4.03 -14.57
N MET A 264 -14.77 -4.03 -15.79
CA MET A 264 -14.41 -2.80 -16.51
C MET A 264 -15.62 -1.92 -16.79
N ARG A 265 -16.76 -2.51 -17.12
CA ARG A 265 -18.02 -1.77 -17.30
C ARG A 265 -18.45 -1.08 -16.00
N ARG A 266 -18.40 -1.80 -14.87
CA ARG A 266 -18.75 -1.25 -13.54
C ARG A 266 -17.86 -0.09 -13.15
N ALA A 267 -16.55 -0.22 -13.33
CA ALA A 267 -15.60 0.85 -13.05
C ALA A 267 -15.91 2.10 -13.89
N LYS A 268 -16.10 1.92 -15.19
CA LYS A 268 -16.45 3.01 -16.11
C LYS A 268 -17.73 3.74 -15.70
N GLU A 269 -18.80 3.00 -15.36
CA GLU A 269 -20.07 3.60 -14.93
C GLU A 269 -19.95 4.44 -13.64
N ILE A 270 -19.02 4.07 -12.75
CA ILE A 270 -18.74 4.85 -11.54
C ILE A 270 -18.01 6.14 -11.93
N HIS A 271 -16.95 6.06 -12.73
CA HIS A 271 -16.20 7.24 -13.16
C HIS A 271 -17.03 8.23 -14.00
N GLU A 272 -18.07 7.76 -14.71
CA GLU A 272 -18.98 8.63 -15.47
C GLU A 272 -20.03 9.34 -14.58
N ARG A 273 -20.20 8.89 -13.32
CA ARG A 273 -21.16 9.50 -12.36
C ARG A 273 -20.51 10.54 -11.44
N ASP A 274 -19.21 10.42 -11.20
CA ASP A 274 -18.41 11.28 -10.32
C ASP A 274 -17.73 12.42 -11.12
#